data_40b4c4e0ddc12812d82a439049d23daf
#
_entry.id   40b4c4e0ddc12812d82a439049d23daf
#
_cell.length_a   1.000
_cell.length_b   1.000
_cell.length_c   1.000
_cell.angle_alpha   90.00
_cell.angle_beta   90.00
_cell.angle_gamma   90.00
#
_symmetry.space_group_name_H-M   'P 1'
#
loop_
_entity.id
_entity.type
_entity.pdbx_description
1 polymer ?
#
loop_
_entity_poly.entity_id
_entity_poly.type
_entity_poly.pdbx_seq_one_letter_code
_entity_poly.pdbx_strand_id
1 'polypeptide(L)'
;MLPTPSQPWESISMDYMSGLPSTKHGNDCVFMVIDRFSKMAIMAACKNNIIAEATSKIFFEWVWVHFGIPQSIISDRDSKFLSTFWSSLWSMLDTKLTKSIAFHPQTDGQTEVINRMIVHILRMYNSKHPRTWDESLPYVQHSYNRALHSSIGDNPFQVGLGFQPLCPIDVAMPFAATQAD
;
A
#
# COMPACT_ATOMS: atom_id res chain seq x y z
N MET A 1 15.59 16.92 2.80
CA MET A 1 14.56 16.54 1.82
C MET A 1 14.84 15.08 1.45
N LEU A 2 13.83 14.21 1.50
CA LEU A 2 14.02 12.80 1.15
C LEU A 2 14.32 12.67 -0.35
N PRO A 3 15.20 11.75 -0.77
CA PRO A 3 15.47 11.51 -2.17
C PRO A 3 14.19 11.14 -2.92
N THR A 4 14.03 11.66 -4.12
CA THR A 4 12.95 11.25 -5.01
C THR A 4 13.33 9.91 -5.65
N PRO A 5 12.51 8.87 -5.54
CA PRO A 5 12.81 7.59 -6.18
C PRO A 5 12.84 7.73 -7.70
N SER A 6 13.66 6.93 -8.37
CA SER A 6 13.86 6.95 -9.83
C SER A 6 13.05 5.88 -10.56
N GLN A 7 12.56 4.88 -9.84
CA GLN A 7 11.82 3.76 -10.40
C GLN A 7 10.78 3.21 -9.40
N PRO A 8 9.78 2.46 -9.87
CA PRO A 8 8.80 1.83 -8.99
C PRO A 8 9.43 0.90 -7.96
N TRP A 9 8.91 0.94 -6.73
CA TRP A 9 9.28 0.09 -5.59
C TRP A 9 10.72 0.24 -5.07
N GLU A 10 11.45 1.25 -5.56
CA GLU A 10 12.77 1.60 -5.03
C GLU A 10 12.68 2.17 -3.61
N SER A 11 11.67 2.99 -3.37
CA SER A 11 11.41 3.62 -2.07
C SER A 11 9.93 3.54 -1.72
N ILE A 12 9.63 3.05 -0.54
CA ILE A 12 8.25 2.89 -0.06
C ILE A 12 8.00 3.66 1.21
N SER A 13 6.73 3.98 1.47
CA SER A 13 6.25 4.35 2.81
C SER A 13 5.39 3.24 3.40
N MET A 14 5.53 2.99 4.70
CA MET A 14 4.68 2.09 5.47
C MET A 14 3.95 2.89 6.54
N ASP A 15 2.65 2.71 6.60
CA ASP A 15 1.78 3.42 7.54
C ASP A 15 0.64 2.51 8.04
N TYR A 16 0.00 2.93 9.13
CA TYR A 16 -1.11 2.21 9.75
C TYR A 16 -2.30 3.15 9.95
N MET A 17 -3.36 2.88 9.25
CA MET A 17 -4.61 3.62 9.40
C MET A 17 -5.46 2.97 10.49
N SER A 18 -5.43 3.54 11.68
CA SER A 18 -6.18 3.09 12.86
C SER A 18 -7.51 3.84 13.01
N GLY A 19 -8.28 3.47 14.03
CA GLY A 19 -9.56 4.11 14.35
C GLY A 19 -10.73 3.65 13.47
N LEU A 20 -10.59 2.53 12.78
CA LEU A 20 -11.66 1.89 12.04
C LEU A 20 -12.54 1.04 12.97
N PRO A 21 -13.86 0.89 12.64
CA PRO A 21 -14.73 -0.02 13.40
C PRO A 21 -14.20 -1.45 13.36
N SER A 22 -14.20 -2.13 14.52
CA SER A 22 -13.80 -3.54 14.57
C SER A 22 -14.75 -4.38 13.71
N THR A 23 -14.15 -5.19 12.82
CA THR A 23 -14.86 -6.10 11.93
C THR A 23 -15.19 -7.42 12.62
N LYS A 24 -15.99 -8.27 11.96
CA LYS A 24 -16.27 -9.64 12.45
C LYS A 24 -14.99 -10.52 12.53
N HIS A 25 -13.95 -10.18 11.78
CA HIS A 25 -12.66 -10.86 11.83
C HIS A 25 -11.71 -10.25 12.88
N GLY A 26 -12.16 -9.23 13.61
CA GLY A 26 -11.38 -8.54 14.64
C GLY A 26 -10.36 -7.55 14.11
N ASN A 27 -10.48 -7.14 12.84
CA ASN A 27 -9.63 -6.10 12.25
C ASN A 27 -10.18 -4.71 12.61
N ASP A 28 -9.31 -3.79 12.97
CA ASP A 28 -9.63 -2.40 13.32
C ASP A 28 -8.60 -1.40 12.78
N CYS A 29 -7.68 -1.90 11.93
CA CYS A 29 -6.59 -1.15 11.34
C CYS A 29 -6.30 -1.63 9.92
N VAL A 30 -5.80 -0.75 9.06
CA VAL A 30 -5.23 -1.10 7.75
C VAL A 30 -3.74 -0.83 7.78
N PHE A 31 -2.94 -1.85 7.50
CA PHE A 31 -1.53 -1.69 7.15
C PHE A 31 -1.44 -1.30 5.68
N MET A 32 -0.72 -0.22 5.40
CA MET A 32 -0.55 0.31 4.04
C MET A 32 0.91 0.37 3.67
N VAL A 33 1.21 -0.06 2.46
CA VAL A 33 2.51 0.13 1.81
C VAL A 33 2.28 0.90 0.52
N ILE A 34 2.95 2.04 0.38
CA ILE A 34 2.80 2.94 -0.76
C ILE A 34 4.14 3.06 -1.45
N ASP A 35 4.18 2.75 -2.73
CA ASP A 35 5.31 3.07 -3.59
C ASP A 35 5.40 4.59 -3.78
N ARG A 36 6.52 5.18 -3.40
CA ARG A 36 6.72 6.62 -3.47
C ARG A 36 6.87 7.15 -4.90
N PHE A 37 7.26 6.30 -5.84
CA PHE A 37 7.38 6.66 -7.25
C PHE A 37 6.00 6.69 -7.92
N SER A 38 5.33 5.55 -8.00
CA SER A 38 4.06 5.40 -8.72
C SER A 38 2.82 5.79 -7.92
N LYS A 39 2.95 5.99 -6.60
CA LYS A 39 1.83 6.13 -5.64
C LYS A 39 0.95 4.88 -5.52
N MET A 40 1.37 3.76 -6.09
CA MET A 40 0.65 2.50 -5.96
C MET A 40 0.59 2.06 -4.50
N ALA A 41 -0.61 1.71 -4.04
CA ALA A 41 -0.85 1.30 -2.67
C ALA A 41 -1.21 -0.18 -2.58
N ILE A 42 -0.65 -0.86 -1.59
CA ILE A 42 -1.04 -2.19 -1.11
C ILE A 42 -1.65 -2.02 0.27
N MET A 43 -2.80 -2.63 0.50
CA MET A 43 -3.58 -2.47 1.72
C MET A 43 -3.92 -3.84 2.31
N ALA A 44 -3.61 -4.04 3.58
CA ALA A 44 -3.94 -5.26 4.31
C ALA A 44 -4.69 -4.94 5.60
N ALA A 45 -5.83 -5.60 5.83
CA ALA A 45 -6.55 -5.50 7.08
C ALA A 45 -5.77 -6.17 8.21
N CYS A 46 -5.68 -5.51 9.35
CA CYS A 46 -4.95 -6.01 10.50
C CYS A 46 -5.57 -5.50 11.81
N LYS A 47 -4.99 -5.92 12.93
CA LYS A 47 -5.31 -5.38 14.24
C LYS A 47 -4.40 -4.20 14.56
N ASN A 48 -4.90 -3.21 15.26
CA ASN A 48 -4.14 -2.01 15.66
C ASN A 48 -2.91 -2.36 16.53
N ASN A 49 -2.96 -3.45 17.26
CA ASN A 49 -1.86 -3.95 18.08
C ASN A 49 -0.97 -4.99 17.36
N ILE A 50 -0.96 -4.97 16.03
CA ILE A 50 -0.13 -5.87 15.23
C ILE A 50 1.36 -5.68 15.59
N ILE A 51 2.06 -6.80 15.75
CA ILE A 51 3.49 -6.82 16.07
C ILE A 51 4.35 -6.83 14.79
N ALA A 52 5.62 -6.52 14.94
CA ALA A 52 6.55 -6.39 13.82
C ALA A 52 6.70 -7.68 13.01
N GLU A 53 6.70 -8.84 13.66
CA GLU A 53 6.80 -10.15 13.00
C GLU A 53 5.57 -10.44 12.13
N ALA A 54 4.37 -10.14 12.62
CA ALA A 54 3.14 -10.30 11.84
C ALA A 54 3.09 -9.31 10.67
N THR A 55 3.57 -8.08 10.86
CA THR A 55 3.71 -7.09 9.79
C THR A 55 4.70 -7.55 8.73
N SER A 56 5.84 -8.12 9.11
CA SER A 56 6.83 -8.64 8.16
C SER A 56 6.28 -9.78 7.31
N LYS A 57 5.41 -10.62 7.89
CA LYS A 57 4.72 -11.68 7.15
C LYS A 57 3.76 -11.11 6.09
N ILE A 58 2.95 -10.12 6.46
CA ILE A 58 2.07 -9.44 5.49
C ILE A 58 2.91 -8.79 4.38
N PHE A 59 3.99 -8.12 4.75
CA PHE A 59 4.90 -7.50 3.78
C PHE A 59 5.51 -8.53 2.84
N PHE A 60 5.96 -9.67 3.36
CA PHE A 60 6.50 -10.77 2.58
C PHE A 60 5.48 -11.29 1.57
N GLU A 61 4.26 -11.59 2.01
CA GLU A 61 3.22 -12.21 1.18
C GLU A 61 2.65 -11.24 0.13
N TRP A 62 2.52 -9.94 0.44
CA TRP A 62 1.78 -8.98 -0.37
C TRP A 62 2.65 -7.98 -1.12
N VAL A 63 3.86 -7.76 -0.68
CA VAL A 63 4.77 -6.77 -1.28
C VAL A 63 6.00 -7.45 -1.88
N TRP A 64 6.79 -8.13 -1.04
CA TRP A 64 8.06 -8.70 -1.47
C TRP A 64 7.90 -9.71 -2.61
N VAL A 65 6.93 -10.61 -2.54
CA VAL A 65 6.67 -11.63 -3.59
C VAL A 65 6.43 -11.00 -4.96
N HIS A 66 5.87 -9.80 -5.00
CA HIS A 66 5.50 -9.13 -6.25
C HIS A 66 6.52 -8.08 -6.72
N PHE A 67 7.19 -7.41 -5.79
CA PHE A 67 7.97 -6.20 -6.09
C PHE A 67 9.41 -6.25 -5.58
N GLY A 68 9.77 -7.27 -4.81
CA GLY A 68 11.10 -7.38 -4.22
C GLY A 68 11.32 -6.48 -3.01
N ILE A 69 12.59 -6.24 -2.68
CA ILE A 69 13.02 -5.48 -1.51
C ILE A 69 13.29 -4.03 -1.91
N PRO A 70 12.68 -3.04 -1.23
CA PRO A 70 12.96 -1.64 -1.48
C PRO A 70 14.37 -1.27 -0.99
N GLN A 71 14.95 -0.22 -1.57
CA GLN A 71 16.23 0.35 -1.11
C GLN A 71 16.03 1.25 0.12
N SER A 72 14.84 1.82 0.29
CA SER A 72 14.52 2.65 1.44
C SER A 72 13.06 2.52 1.88
N ILE A 73 12.83 2.66 3.19
CA ILE A 73 11.51 2.68 3.79
C ILE A 73 11.35 3.94 4.64
N ILE A 74 10.19 4.58 4.50
CA ILE A 74 9.73 5.65 5.38
C ILE A 74 8.62 5.11 6.25
N SER A 75 8.72 5.30 7.56
CA SER A 75 7.69 4.89 8.51
C SER A 75 7.80 5.72 9.80
N ASP A 76 6.69 5.94 10.46
CA ASP A 76 6.61 6.58 11.77
C ASP A 76 6.91 5.62 12.95
N ARG A 77 7.09 4.33 12.66
CA ARG A 77 7.38 3.31 13.68
C ARG A 77 8.76 3.52 14.30
N ASP A 78 8.87 3.15 15.57
CA ASP A 78 10.13 3.23 16.31
C ASP A 78 11.20 2.26 15.78
N SER A 79 12.45 2.54 16.12
CA SER A 79 13.60 1.78 15.64
C SER A 79 13.58 0.31 16.08
N LYS A 80 13.00 -0.01 17.24
CA LYS A 80 12.90 -1.39 17.76
C LYS A 80 11.91 -2.20 16.92
N PHE A 81 10.73 -1.63 16.63
CA PHE A 81 9.76 -2.28 15.74
C PHE A 81 10.39 -2.61 14.39
N LEU A 82 11.10 -1.68 13.82
CA LEU A 82 11.70 -1.81 12.51
C LEU A 82 12.86 -2.80 12.47
N SER A 83 13.69 -2.81 13.52
CA SER A 83 14.74 -3.83 13.67
C SER A 83 14.13 -5.24 13.75
N THR A 84 13.05 -5.43 14.51
CA THR A 84 12.34 -6.70 14.61
C THR A 84 11.67 -7.07 13.28
N PHE A 85 11.04 -6.12 12.61
CA PHE A 85 10.45 -6.30 11.28
C PHE A 85 11.49 -6.85 10.28
N TRP A 86 12.66 -6.20 10.20
CA TRP A 86 13.71 -6.62 9.29
C TRP A 86 14.30 -7.98 9.66
N SER A 87 14.57 -8.22 10.93
CA SER A 87 15.10 -9.52 11.38
C SER A 87 14.14 -10.66 11.02
N SER A 88 12.85 -10.44 11.18
CA SER A 88 11.81 -11.40 10.82
C SER A 88 11.73 -11.62 9.31
N LEU A 89 11.78 -10.54 8.52
CA LEU A 89 11.75 -10.62 7.05
C LEU A 89 12.97 -11.36 6.50
N TRP A 90 14.18 -11.04 7.01
CA TRP A 90 15.41 -11.73 6.60
C TRP A 90 15.40 -13.21 6.95
N SER A 91 14.83 -13.57 8.11
CA SER A 91 14.65 -14.97 8.49
C SER A 91 13.72 -15.73 7.53
N MET A 92 12.64 -15.11 7.06
CA MET A 92 11.74 -15.72 6.06
C MET A 92 12.41 -15.89 4.70
N LEU A 93 13.34 -15.00 4.35
CA LEU A 93 14.09 -15.05 3.09
C LEU A 93 15.30 -15.98 3.13
N ASP A 94 15.51 -16.68 4.26
CA ASP A 94 16.69 -17.54 4.53
C ASP A 94 18.03 -16.85 4.16
N THR A 95 18.13 -15.56 4.51
CA THR A 95 19.31 -14.76 4.22
C THR A 95 19.86 -14.08 5.46
N LYS A 96 21.20 -14.00 5.55
CA LYS A 96 21.93 -13.31 6.62
C LYS A 96 22.43 -11.94 6.18
N LEU A 97 21.85 -11.36 5.15
CA LEU A 97 22.32 -10.07 4.62
C LEU A 97 22.10 -8.95 5.62
N THR A 98 23.20 -8.39 6.09
CA THR A 98 23.30 -7.16 6.89
C THR A 98 23.33 -5.90 6.03
N LYS A 99 22.61 -5.84 4.92
CA LYS A 99 22.50 -4.58 4.20
C LYS A 99 21.59 -3.64 5.00
N SER A 100 22.16 -2.53 5.44
CA SER A 100 21.37 -1.43 6.02
C SER A 100 20.53 -0.81 4.90
N ILE A 101 19.23 -1.07 4.94
CA ILE A 101 18.28 -0.32 4.13
C ILE A 101 18.17 1.06 4.77
N ALA A 102 18.24 2.10 3.94
CA ALA A 102 18.13 3.46 4.43
C ALA A 102 16.75 3.67 5.07
N PHE A 103 16.77 4.05 6.34
CA PHE A 103 15.58 4.23 7.15
C PHE A 103 15.38 5.71 7.45
N HIS A 104 14.22 6.23 7.14
CA HIS A 104 13.87 7.62 7.40
C HIS A 104 12.64 7.70 8.31
N PRO A 105 12.82 8.06 9.61
CA PRO A 105 11.71 8.32 10.52
C PRO A 105 11.09 9.67 10.15
N GLN A 106 10.18 9.69 9.20
CA GLN A 106 9.44 10.91 8.84
C GLN A 106 8.03 10.56 8.38
N THR A 107 7.07 11.39 8.79
CA THR A 107 5.74 11.42 8.20
C THR A 107 5.85 12.15 6.85
N ASP A 108 5.60 11.47 5.77
CA ASP A 108 5.50 12.09 4.45
C ASP A 108 4.10 12.74 4.35
N GLY A 109 4.04 14.06 4.18
CA GLY A 109 2.76 14.77 3.98
C GLY A 109 1.93 14.23 2.79
N GLN A 110 2.57 13.58 1.84
CA GLN A 110 1.88 12.87 0.75
C GLN A 110 1.11 11.65 1.25
N THR A 111 1.64 10.93 2.23
CA THR A 111 0.97 9.78 2.85
C THR A 111 -0.33 10.19 3.55
N GLU A 112 -0.37 11.36 4.20
CA GLU A 112 -1.60 11.86 4.82
C GLU A 112 -2.70 12.16 3.81
N VAL A 113 -2.35 12.70 2.64
CA VAL A 113 -3.32 12.95 1.55
C VAL A 113 -3.88 11.64 1.02
N ILE A 114 -3.02 10.66 0.82
CA ILE A 114 -3.41 9.31 0.38
C ILE A 114 -4.33 8.66 1.41
N ASN A 115 -3.99 8.71 2.69
CA ASN A 115 -4.79 8.18 3.79
C ASN A 115 -6.20 8.78 3.80
N ARG A 116 -6.32 10.10 3.63
CA ARG A 116 -7.63 10.78 3.56
C ARG A 116 -8.46 10.29 2.37
N MET A 117 -7.84 10.10 1.20
CA MET A 117 -8.52 9.59 0.01
C MET A 117 -9.01 8.15 0.22
N ILE A 118 -8.17 7.29 0.78
CA ILE A 118 -8.52 5.90 1.09
C ILE A 118 -9.68 5.83 2.10
N VAL A 119 -9.63 6.63 3.18
CA VAL A 119 -10.74 6.72 4.14
C VAL A 119 -12.04 7.15 3.47
N HIS A 120 -11.98 8.10 2.54
CA HIS A 120 -13.15 8.54 1.81
C HIS A 120 -13.74 7.41 0.95
N ILE A 121 -12.90 6.70 0.19
CA ILE A 121 -13.32 5.55 -0.62
C ILE A 121 -13.91 4.44 0.28
N LEU A 122 -13.25 4.10 1.38
CA LEU A 122 -13.76 3.12 2.36
C LEU A 122 -15.14 3.48 2.89
N ARG A 123 -15.36 4.75 3.24
CA ARG A 123 -16.68 5.23 3.71
C ARG A 123 -17.75 5.11 2.64
N MET A 124 -17.42 5.37 1.38
CA MET A 124 -18.37 5.20 0.27
C MET A 124 -18.78 3.73 0.12
N TYR A 125 -17.82 2.80 0.12
CA TYR A 125 -18.11 1.36 0.00
C TYR A 125 -18.90 0.81 1.20
N ASN A 126 -18.61 1.29 2.41
CA ASN A 126 -19.10 0.69 3.66
C ASN A 126 -20.11 1.57 4.40
N SER A 127 -20.76 2.53 3.74
CA SER A 127 -21.72 3.44 4.36
C SER A 127 -22.87 2.71 5.06
N LYS A 128 -23.33 1.59 4.51
CA LYS A 128 -24.42 0.77 5.07
C LYS A 128 -23.94 -0.31 6.05
N HIS A 129 -22.72 -0.80 5.91
CA HIS A 129 -22.16 -1.91 6.67
C HIS A 129 -20.72 -1.61 7.13
N PRO A 130 -20.51 -0.68 8.08
CA PRO A 130 -19.17 -0.21 8.45
C PRO A 130 -18.28 -1.28 9.08
N ARG A 131 -18.83 -2.41 9.55
CA ARG A 131 -18.06 -3.51 10.15
C ARG A 131 -17.62 -4.59 9.15
N THR A 132 -17.79 -4.37 7.85
CA THR A 132 -17.35 -5.25 6.77
C THR A 132 -16.33 -4.58 5.85
N TRP A 133 -15.69 -3.52 6.33
CA TRP A 133 -14.75 -2.75 5.53
C TRP A 133 -13.53 -3.57 5.09
N ASP A 134 -13.11 -4.56 5.86
CA ASP A 134 -12.01 -5.46 5.52
C ASP A 134 -12.34 -6.34 4.30
N GLU A 135 -13.60 -6.72 4.10
CA GLU A 135 -14.07 -7.43 2.90
C GLU A 135 -14.08 -6.53 1.66
N SER A 136 -14.27 -5.23 1.85
CA SER A 136 -14.27 -4.24 0.76
C SER A 136 -12.88 -3.74 0.38
N LEU A 137 -11.86 -4.02 1.21
CA LEU A 137 -10.53 -3.46 1.05
C LEU A 137 -9.88 -3.75 -0.31
N PRO A 138 -10.01 -4.95 -0.92
CA PRO A 138 -9.50 -5.22 -2.26
C PRO A 138 -10.11 -4.30 -3.34
N TYR A 139 -11.41 -4.00 -3.23
CA TYR A 139 -12.09 -3.08 -4.16
C TYR A 139 -11.60 -1.65 -3.97
N VAL A 140 -11.40 -1.23 -2.72
CA VAL A 140 -10.86 0.09 -2.38
C VAL A 140 -9.45 0.25 -2.92
N GLN A 141 -8.58 -0.75 -2.72
CA GLN A 141 -7.23 -0.77 -3.26
C GLN A 141 -7.21 -0.68 -4.79
N HIS A 142 -8.05 -1.47 -5.46
CA HIS A 142 -8.14 -1.43 -6.92
C HIS A 142 -8.63 -0.08 -7.41
N SER A 143 -9.69 0.47 -6.81
CA SER A 143 -10.26 1.77 -7.18
C SER A 143 -9.25 2.90 -6.97
N TYR A 144 -8.49 2.88 -5.87
CA TYR A 144 -7.43 3.85 -5.60
C TYR A 144 -6.33 3.78 -6.67
N ASN A 145 -5.80 2.57 -6.94
CA ASN A 145 -4.71 2.38 -7.88
C ASN A 145 -5.10 2.67 -9.34
N ARG A 146 -6.39 2.69 -9.63
CA ARG A 146 -6.95 3.01 -10.95
C ARG A 146 -7.28 4.50 -11.12
N ALA A 147 -7.45 5.23 -10.02
CA ALA A 147 -7.82 6.64 -10.06
C ALA A 147 -6.67 7.51 -10.55
N LEU A 148 -7.01 8.57 -11.31
CA LEU A 148 -6.03 9.58 -11.73
C LEU A 148 -5.46 10.29 -10.49
N HIS A 149 -4.14 10.34 -10.38
CA HIS A 149 -3.43 10.95 -9.28
C HIS A 149 -2.72 12.24 -9.73
N SER A 150 -3.13 13.38 -9.19
CA SER A 150 -2.63 14.70 -9.65
C SER A 150 -1.11 14.87 -9.53
N SER A 151 -0.48 14.22 -8.53
CA SER A 151 0.96 14.35 -8.30
C SER A 151 1.83 13.59 -9.31
N ILE A 152 1.27 12.63 -10.03
CA ILE A 152 1.98 11.83 -11.05
C ILE A 152 1.39 12.00 -12.46
N GLY A 153 0.23 12.67 -12.58
CA GLY A 153 -0.42 12.94 -13.87
C GLY A 153 -1.05 11.72 -14.53
N ASP A 154 -1.06 10.56 -13.86
CA ASP A 154 -1.63 9.31 -14.35
C ASP A 154 -2.18 8.49 -13.17
N ASN A 155 -2.64 7.28 -13.41
CA ASN A 155 -3.04 6.37 -12.35
C ASN A 155 -1.85 5.52 -11.85
N PRO A 156 -1.85 5.12 -10.56
CA PRO A 156 -0.78 4.32 -9.97
C PRO A 156 -0.49 2.99 -10.70
N PHE A 157 -1.50 2.32 -11.24
CA PHE A 157 -1.29 1.09 -11.99
C PHE A 157 -0.47 1.34 -13.27
N GLN A 158 -0.80 2.38 -14.04
CA GLN A 158 -0.08 2.69 -15.26
C GLN A 158 1.38 3.03 -14.98
N VAL A 159 1.64 3.82 -13.94
CA VAL A 159 3.01 4.22 -13.57
C VAL A 159 3.78 3.08 -12.92
N GLY A 160 3.13 2.27 -12.08
CA GLY A 160 3.77 1.19 -11.32
C GLY A 160 3.94 -0.12 -12.10
N LEU A 161 2.98 -0.45 -12.98
CA LEU A 161 2.95 -1.72 -13.72
C LEU A 161 3.19 -1.55 -15.23
N GLY A 162 3.05 -0.32 -15.76
CA GLY A 162 3.10 -0.06 -17.19
C GLY A 162 1.78 -0.34 -17.93
N PHE A 163 0.73 -0.74 -17.21
CA PHE A 163 -0.60 -0.96 -17.76
C PHE A 163 -1.66 -0.79 -16.70
N GLN A 164 -2.91 -0.53 -17.11
CA GLN A 164 -4.05 -0.49 -16.21
C GLN A 164 -4.79 -1.83 -16.24
N PRO A 165 -4.84 -2.57 -15.10
CA PRO A 165 -5.61 -3.80 -15.01
C PRO A 165 -7.09 -3.56 -15.32
N LEU A 166 -7.69 -4.45 -16.10
CA LEU A 166 -9.11 -4.38 -16.44
C LEU A 166 -9.97 -4.63 -15.20
N CYS A 167 -11.08 -3.92 -15.12
CA CYS A 167 -12.13 -4.18 -14.15
C CYS A 167 -13.42 -4.64 -14.86
N PRO A 168 -14.41 -5.18 -14.15
CA PRO A 168 -15.63 -5.71 -14.77
C PRO A 168 -16.35 -4.74 -15.70
N ILE A 169 -16.34 -3.44 -15.41
CA ILE A 169 -16.98 -2.44 -16.25
C ILE A 169 -16.28 -2.28 -17.60
N ASP A 170 -14.95 -2.44 -17.68
CA ASP A 170 -14.20 -2.32 -18.93
C ASP A 170 -14.53 -3.50 -19.87
N VAL A 171 -14.82 -4.66 -19.28
CA VAL A 171 -15.22 -5.85 -20.05
C VAL A 171 -16.68 -5.75 -20.49
N ALA A 172 -17.55 -5.17 -19.64
CA ALA A 172 -18.96 -4.99 -19.95
C ALA A 172 -19.22 -3.88 -20.97
N MET A 173 -18.33 -2.87 -21.01
CA MET A 173 -18.41 -1.73 -21.92
C MET A 173 -17.07 -1.62 -22.68
N PRO A 174 -16.82 -2.48 -23.69
CA PRO A 174 -15.60 -2.37 -24.46
C PRO A 174 -15.52 -0.97 -25.07
N PHE A 175 -14.44 -0.26 -24.79
CA PHE A 175 -14.19 1.05 -25.40
C PHE A 175 -14.29 0.90 -26.91
N ALA A 176 -15.14 1.68 -27.54
CA ALA A 176 -15.05 1.90 -28.98
C ALA A 176 -13.62 2.39 -29.22
N ALA A 177 -12.81 1.58 -29.89
CA ALA A 177 -11.47 1.98 -30.28
C ALA A 177 -11.62 3.30 -31.04
N THR A 178 -11.10 4.37 -30.44
CA THR A 178 -10.99 5.64 -31.15
C THR A 178 -10.04 5.34 -32.29
N GLN A 179 -10.60 5.17 -33.50
CA GLN A 179 -9.81 5.17 -34.71
C GLN A 179 -9.13 6.55 -34.75
N ALA A 180 -7.84 6.57 -34.43
CA ALA A 180 -7.00 7.69 -34.80
C ALA A 180 -6.77 7.58 -36.31
N ASP A 181 -7.43 8.45 -37.06
CA ASP A 181 -7.10 8.78 -38.45
C ASP A 181 -5.73 9.47 -38.49
#